data_da075c1f2e33e3c94667ae9961044088
#
_entry.id   da075c1f2e33e3c94667ae9961044088
#
_cell.length_a   1.000
_cell.length_b   1.000
_cell.length_c   1.000
_cell.angle_alpha   90.00
_cell.angle_beta   90.00
_cell.angle_gamma   90.00
#
_symmetry.space_group_name_H-M   'P 1'
#
loop_
_entity.id
_entity.type
_entity.pdbx_description
1 polymer ?
#
loop_
_entity_poly.entity_id
_entity_poly.type
_entity_poly.pdbx_seq_one_letter_code
_entity_poly.pdbx_strand_id
1 'polypeptide(L)'
;MTTIFRAIAMLAGAWALLVATPEANAAWYKAESDHFVIYADDSEKDIRRFAENLERYHSAMEIVTGRTVPPPSASNRVVIFVVGNQGDLRRVLDTKSRTIGGVYIPRAGASRAYVQDIRNRTGDTPHFSTVILLHEYAHHFLISTSRFAMPRWMSEGAAEFFASTVFERDGSISIGLPAKHRGNELYFANPVAVRELLDPAAYEENRRRGYDAFYGRSWLLYHYLTFSQSRQGQLLRYWQAVQQGKNGLEAGEEVFGDLDRLEIELDTYLQSRRMSGYRIAAENLPIGTIELERLSRGEAEIMTVRMVSQRGVDRETALELVEEAREIAAEYPDDAGVLAALAEAEYDA
;
A
#
# COMPACT_ATOMS: atom_id res chain seq x y z
N MET A 1 -35.75 -14.54 63.91
CA MET A 1 -36.20 -13.79 62.71
C MET A 1 -35.28 -12.65 62.29
N THR A 2 -34.09 -12.54 62.80
CA THR A 2 -33.16 -11.40 62.57
C THR A 2 -31.92 -11.70 61.73
N THR A 3 -31.77 -12.95 61.29
CA THR A 3 -30.59 -13.40 60.51
C THR A 3 -30.85 -13.53 58.99
N ILE A 4 -32.11 -13.53 58.59
CA ILE A 4 -32.49 -13.71 57.15
C ILE A 4 -32.50 -12.34 56.42
N PHE A 5 -32.74 -11.25 57.13
CA PHE A 5 -32.77 -9.88 56.51
C PHE A 5 -31.40 -9.29 56.24
N ARG A 6 -30.30 -9.82 56.81
CA ARG A 6 -28.94 -9.34 56.52
C ARG A 6 -28.32 -10.01 55.27
N ALA A 7 -28.80 -11.16 54.83
CA ALA A 7 -28.30 -11.84 53.65
C ALA A 7 -28.86 -11.29 52.32
N ILE A 8 -30.09 -10.71 52.36
CA ILE A 8 -30.72 -10.11 51.16
C ILE A 8 -30.19 -8.73 50.86
N ALA A 9 -29.71 -7.97 51.86
CA ALA A 9 -29.10 -6.64 51.64
C ALA A 9 -27.68 -6.71 51.04
N MET A 10 -26.96 -7.83 51.19
CA MET A 10 -25.63 -8.00 50.55
C MET A 10 -25.70 -8.51 49.10
N LEU A 11 -26.77 -9.13 48.68
CA LEU A 11 -26.97 -9.55 47.29
C LEU A 11 -27.50 -8.46 46.38
N ALA A 12 -28.17 -7.43 46.93
CA ALA A 12 -28.58 -6.23 46.17
C ALA A 12 -27.46 -5.25 45.89
N GLY A 13 -26.38 -5.26 46.70
CA GLY A 13 -25.20 -4.40 46.52
C GLY A 13 -24.20 -4.92 45.45
N ALA A 14 -24.27 -6.20 45.12
CA ALA A 14 -23.35 -6.81 44.11
C ALA A 14 -23.84 -6.70 42.66
N TRP A 15 -25.11 -6.29 42.47
CA TRP A 15 -25.71 -6.12 41.13
C TRP A 15 -25.58 -4.72 40.55
N ALA A 16 -25.14 -3.76 41.35
CA ALA A 16 -25.00 -2.35 40.91
C ALA A 16 -23.59 -2.00 40.38
N LEU A 17 -22.66 -2.98 40.32
CA LEU A 17 -21.30 -2.80 39.78
C LEU A 17 -21.06 -3.48 38.42
N LEU A 18 -22.13 -3.93 37.76
CA LEU A 18 -22.09 -4.54 36.43
C LEU A 18 -22.63 -3.61 35.35
N VAL A 19 -22.37 -2.30 35.44
CA VAL A 19 -22.75 -1.40 34.36
C VAL A 19 -21.64 -0.39 34.14
N ALA A 20 -20.99 -0.59 33.10
CA ALA A 20 -20.25 0.24 32.17
C ALA A 20 -18.89 -0.42 31.89
N THR A 21 -18.90 -1.53 31.18
CA THR A 21 -17.83 -1.62 30.18
C THR A 21 -18.09 -0.43 29.26
N PRO A 22 -17.18 0.54 29.16
CA PRO A 22 -17.26 1.44 28.04
C PRO A 22 -17.29 0.51 26.83
N GLU A 23 -18.32 0.58 25.99
CA GLU A 23 -18.20 0.16 24.61
C GLU A 23 -16.87 0.77 24.19
N ALA A 24 -15.92 -0.08 23.85
CA ALA A 24 -14.72 0.34 23.18
C ALA A 24 -15.24 0.85 21.81
N ASN A 25 -15.76 2.07 21.81
CA ASN A 25 -16.04 2.78 20.57
C ASN A 25 -14.67 2.86 19.91
N ALA A 26 -14.53 2.04 18.91
CA ALA A 26 -13.44 2.11 17.99
C ALA A 26 -13.20 3.58 17.67
N ALA A 27 -12.06 4.09 18.05
CA ALA A 27 -11.79 5.52 17.96
C ALA A 27 -11.03 5.73 16.66
N TRP A 28 -11.68 6.40 15.71
CA TRP A 28 -10.98 6.83 14.52
C TRP A 28 -9.89 7.86 14.84
N TYR A 29 -8.75 7.67 14.22
CA TYR A 29 -7.63 8.60 14.28
C TYR A 29 -7.23 9.02 12.88
N LYS A 30 -6.72 10.25 12.79
CA LYS A 30 -6.01 10.79 11.65
C LYS A 30 -4.54 10.90 12.02
N ALA A 31 -3.65 10.30 11.23
CA ALA A 31 -2.22 10.51 11.30
C ALA A 31 -1.77 11.33 10.11
N GLU A 32 -1.02 12.40 10.33
CA GLU A 32 -0.43 13.24 9.29
C GLU A 32 1.07 13.20 9.37
N SER A 33 1.71 13.08 8.21
CA SER A 33 3.15 13.11 8.04
C SER A 33 3.52 13.89 6.77
N ASP A 34 4.79 13.92 6.41
CA ASP A 34 5.24 14.69 5.25
C ASP A 34 4.62 14.21 3.94
N HIS A 35 4.40 12.89 3.77
CA HIS A 35 3.93 12.28 2.52
C HIS A 35 2.54 11.65 2.62
N PHE A 36 2.03 11.40 3.83
CA PHE A 36 0.82 10.60 4.03
C PHE A 36 -0.19 11.28 4.97
N VAL A 37 -1.47 11.02 4.70
CA VAL A 37 -2.58 11.24 5.63
C VAL A 37 -3.29 9.90 5.80
N ILE A 38 -3.37 9.39 7.02
CA ILE A 38 -3.89 8.06 7.33
C ILE A 38 -5.11 8.20 8.24
N TYR A 39 -6.23 7.63 7.81
CA TYR A 39 -7.44 7.49 8.62
C TYR A 39 -7.59 6.03 9.01
N ALA A 40 -7.68 5.74 10.30
CA ALA A 40 -7.80 4.37 10.78
C ALA A 40 -8.60 4.28 12.08
N ASP A 41 -9.39 3.21 12.18
CA ASP A 41 -10.03 2.75 13.39
C ASP A 41 -9.17 1.64 14.02
N ASP A 42 -8.04 2.03 14.60
CA ASP A 42 -7.10 1.12 15.23
C ASP A 42 -6.41 1.80 16.44
N SER A 43 -5.54 1.12 17.15
CA SER A 43 -4.84 1.72 18.28
C SER A 43 -3.91 2.85 17.83
N GLU A 44 -3.84 3.93 18.62
CA GLU A 44 -2.91 5.06 18.38
C GLU A 44 -1.47 4.57 18.12
N LYS A 45 -1.04 3.54 18.87
CA LYS A 45 0.29 2.95 18.74
C LYS A 45 0.49 2.29 17.36
N ASP A 46 -0.51 1.57 16.86
CA ASP A 46 -0.40 0.85 15.60
C ASP A 46 -0.45 1.82 14.41
N ILE A 47 -1.31 2.85 14.50
CA ILE A 47 -1.42 3.90 13.49
C ILE A 47 -0.11 4.71 13.41
N ARG A 48 0.46 5.13 14.55
CA ARG A 48 1.74 5.83 14.61
C ARG A 48 2.85 5.00 13.98
N ARG A 49 2.96 3.73 14.38
CA ARG A 49 3.96 2.82 13.83
C ARG A 49 3.79 2.62 12.31
N PHE A 50 2.56 2.53 11.84
CA PHE A 50 2.29 2.39 10.41
C PHE A 50 2.70 3.64 9.65
N ALA A 51 2.37 4.84 10.12
CA ALA A 51 2.81 6.10 9.55
C ALA A 51 4.34 6.23 9.51
N GLU A 52 5.02 5.93 10.62
CA GLU A 52 6.48 5.91 10.69
C GLU A 52 7.09 4.92 9.68
N ASN A 53 6.51 3.74 9.53
CA ASN A 53 6.99 2.74 8.59
C ASN A 53 6.85 3.21 7.14
N LEU A 54 5.78 3.89 6.79
CA LEU A 54 5.59 4.45 5.45
C LEU A 54 6.59 5.58 5.16
N GLU A 55 6.87 6.44 6.12
CA GLU A 55 7.90 7.48 5.96
C GLU A 55 9.31 6.87 5.84
N ARG A 56 9.63 5.84 6.65
CA ARG A 56 10.89 5.09 6.48
C ARG A 56 10.99 4.41 5.12
N TYR A 57 9.87 3.90 4.63
CA TYR A 57 9.83 3.31 3.29
C TYR A 57 10.12 4.34 2.21
N HIS A 58 9.53 5.53 2.30
CA HIS A 58 9.83 6.64 1.40
C HIS A 58 11.33 6.99 1.43
N SER A 59 11.90 7.22 2.63
CA SER A 59 13.32 7.51 2.81
C SER A 59 14.23 6.40 2.26
N ALA A 60 13.84 5.13 2.44
CA ALA A 60 14.58 4.00 1.89
C ALA A 60 14.57 4.00 0.36
N MET A 61 13.46 4.37 -0.26
CA MET A 61 13.38 4.51 -1.72
C MET A 61 14.28 5.62 -2.23
N GLU A 62 14.34 6.76 -1.56
CA GLU A 62 15.27 7.86 -1.89
C GLU A 62 16.72 7.37 -1.86
N ILE A 63 17.11 6.66 -0.79
CA ILE A 63 18.48 6.13 -0.63
C ILE A 63 18.81 5.12 -1.73
N VAL A 64 17.94 4.14 -1.96
CA VAL A 64 18.20 3.07 -2.94
C VAL A 64 18.21 3.58 -4.37
N THR A 65 17.37 4.56 -4.69
CA THR A 65 17.30 5.15 -6.04
C THR A 65 18.30 6.28 -6.25
N GLY A 66 18.87 6.84 -5.18
CA GLY A 66 19.71 8.04 -5.22
C GLY A 66 18.92 9.30 -5.63
N ARG A 67 17.61 9.33 -5.38
CA ARG A 67 16.73 10.44 -5.76
C ARG A 67 16.10 11.04 -4.51
N THR A 68 16.05 12.35 -4.44
CA THR A 68 15.35 13.07 -3.37
C THR A 68 14.09 13.69 -3.93
N VAL A 69 12.98 13.50 -3.23
CA VAL A 69 11.67 14.05 -3.57
C VAL A 69 11.27 15.03 -2.48
N PRO A 70 11.09 16.31 -2.79
CA PRO A 70 10.59 17.25 -1.78
C PRO A 70 9.19 16.83 -1.33
N PRO A 71 8.85 17.03 -0.04
CA PRO A 71 7.51 16.74 0.44
C PRO A 71 6.43 17.40 -0.43
N PRO A 72 5.36 16.70 -0.78
CA PRO A 72 4.26 17.28 -1.54
C PRO A 72 3.54 18.35 -0.72
N SER A 73 2.78 19.21 -1.40
CA SER A 73 1.85 20.11 -0.67
C SER A 73 0.85 19.29 0.15
N ALA A 74 0.32 19.89 1.21
CA ALA A 74 -0.64 19.22 2.10
C ALA A 74 -1.83 18.57 1.36
N SER A 75 -2.27 19.19 0.24
CA SER A 75 -3.35 18.69 -0.60
C SER A 75 -2.96 17.57 -1.56
N ASN A 76 -1.66 17.24 -1.68
CA ASN A 76 -1.16 16.24 -2.63
C ASN A 76 -0.56 15.01 -1.93
N ARG A 77 -0.60 14.99 -0.58
CA ARG A 77 -0.19 13.80 0.19
C ARG A 77 -1.09 12.62 -0.14
N VAL A 78 -0.54 11.42 -0.11
CA VAL A 78 -1.33 10.19 -0.30
C VAL A 78 -2.25 9.99 0.89
N VAL A 79 -3.57 9.88 0.64
CA VAL A 79 -4.57 9.60 1.69
C VAL A 79 -4.83 8.10 1.75
N ILE A 80 -4.68 7.53 2.94
CA ILE A 80 -4.83 6.09 3.18
C ILE A 80 -5.98 5.88 4.16
N PHE A 81 -6.97 5.12 3.74
CA PHE A 81 -8.06 4.65 4.60
C PHE A 81 -7.80 3.20 5.01
N VAL A 82 -7.74 2.99 6.31
CA VAL A 82 -7.60 1.64 6.90
C VAL A 82 -8.99 1.16 7.29
N VAL A 83 -9.45 0.12 6.64
CA VAL A 83 -10.76 -0.49 6.92
C VAL A 83 -10.60 -1.72 7.80
N GLY A 84 -11.61 -2.02 8.62
CA GLY A 84 -11.53 -3.02 9.66
C GLY A 84 -11.31 -4.46 9.16
N ASN A 85 -11.85 -4.80 7.99
CA ASN A 85 -11.73 -6.14 7.42
C ASN A 85 -12.06 -6.17 5.93
N GLN A 86 -11.90 -7.34 5.30
CA GLN A 86 -12.18 -7.53 3.87
C GLN A 86 -13.65 -7.29 3.49
N GLY A 87 -14.59 -7.51 4.40
CA GLY A 87 -16.02 -7.23 4.17
C GLY A 87 -16.27 -5.73 4.03
N ASP A 88 -15.67 -4.94 4.91
CA ASP A 88 -15.74 -3.47 4.87
C ASP A 88 -15.02 -2.92 3.65
N LEU A 89 -13.84 -3.47 3.32
CA LEU A 89 -13.14 -3.10 2.09
C LEU A 89 -14.01 -3.32 0.84
N ARG A 90 -14.68 -4.48 0.74
CA ARG A 90 -15.58 -4.74 -0.39
C ARG A 90 -16.78 -3.82 -0.43
N ARG A 91 -17.34 -3.45 0.73
CA ARG A 91 -18.45 -2.51 0.83
C ARG A 91 -18.04 -1.12 0.36
N VAL A 92 -16.92 -0.61 0.87
CA VAL A 92 -16.37 0.69 0.47
C VAL A 92 -16.03 0.71 -1.01
N LEU A 93 -15.48 -0.37 -1.56
CA LEU A 93 -15.07 -0.45 -2.97
C LEU A 93 -16.19 -0.89 -3.93
N ASP A 94 -17.37 -1.20 -3.41
CA ASP A 94 -18.50 -1.73 -4.18
C ASP A 94 -18.08 -2.91 -5.09
N THR A 95 -17.42 -3.90 -4.53
CA THR A 95 -16.91 -5.03 -5.30
C THR A 95 -17.33 -6.37 -4.72
N LYS A 96 -17.62 -7.32 -5.63
CA LYS A 96 -17.92 -8.71 -5.28
C LYS A 96 -16.67 -9.58 -5.20
N SER A 97 -15.49 -9.04 -5.52
CA SER A 97 -14.23 -9.77 -5.50
C SER A 97 -13.93 -10.28 -4.08
N ARG A 98 -13.66 -11.58 -3.95
CA ARG A 98 -13.25 -12.21 -2.68
C ARG A 98 -11.75 -12.19 -2.47
N THR A 99 -10.98 -11.75 -3.45
CA THR A 99 -9.51 -11.75 -3.43
C THR A 99 -8.91 -10.36 -3.36
N ILE A 100 -9.76 -9.32 -3.26
CA ILE A 100 -9.26 -7.95 -3.16
C ILE A 100 -8.57 -7.75 -1.81
N GLY A 101 -7.29 -7.36 -1.87
CA GLY A 101 -6.48 -7.12 -0.66
C GLY A 101 -6.35 -5.65 -0.30
N GLY A 102 -6.51 -4.77 -1.28
CA GLY A 102 -6.41 -3.32 -1.18
C GLY A 102 -6.59 -2.70 -2.54
N VAL A 103 -6.72 -1.39 -2.61
CA VAL A 103 -6.79 -0.63 -3.85
C VAL A 103 -6.03 0.68 -3.68
N TYR A 104 -5.33 1.08 -4.72
CA TYR A 104 -4.75 2.40 -4.86
C TYR A 104 -5.36 3.10 -6.07
N ILE A 105 -5.82 4.33 -5.89
CA ILE A 105 -6.47 5.14 -6.92
C ILE A 105 -5.58 6.35 -7.17
N PRO A 106 -4.76 6.33 -8.24
CA PRO A 106 -3.92 7.47 -8.59
C PRO A 106 -4.77 8.65 -9.04
N ARG A 107 -4.41 9.85 -8.61
CA ARG A 107 -5.07 11.10 -8.99
C ARG A 107 -4.03 12.19 -9.25
N ALA A 108 -4.40 13.20 -10.04
CA ALA A 108 -3.56 14.38 -10.27
C ALA A 108 -3.30 15.19 -8.98
N GLY A 109 -4.23 15.13 -8.02
CA GLY A 109 -4.05 15.62 -6.65
C GLY A 109 -3.66 14.50 -5.68
N ALA A 110 -4.24 14.49 -4.49
CA ALA A 110 -3.98 13.43 -3.53
C ALA A 110 -4.52 12.08 -4.03
N SER A 111 -3.66 11.12 -4.22
CA SER A 111 -4.03 9.73 -4.47
C SER A 111 -4.71 9.11 -3.25
N ARG A 112 -5.53 8.10 -3.46
CA ARG A 112 -6.27 7.41 -2.39
C ARG A 112 -5.86 5.94 -2.33
N ALA A 113 -5.64 5.45 -1.13
CA ALA A 113 -5.42 4.02 -0.88
C ALA A 113 -6.43 3.50 0.13
N TYR A 114 -6.90 2.28 -0.09
CA TYR A 114 -7.79 1.56 0.82
C TYR A 114 -7.10 0.24 1.18
N VAL A 115 -6.78 0.09 2.45
CA VAL A 115 -6.05 -1.08 2.96
C VAL A 115 -6.77 -1.66 4.16
N GLN A 116 -6.47 -2.91 4.47
CA GLN A 116 -6.94 -3.59 5.68
C GLN A 116 -5.73 -4.02 6.52
N ASP A 117 -5.90 -4.07 7.81
CA ASP A 117 -4.93 -4.58 8.78
C ASP A 117 -3.51 -3.99 8.68
N ILE A 118 -3.29 -2.94 9.44
CA ILE A 118 -1.99 -2.27 9.58
C ILE A 118 -1.14 -2.83 10.74
N ARG A 119 -1.64 -3.85 11.44
CA ARG A 119 -0.99 -4.46 12.61
C ARG A 119 0.12 -5.42 12.20
N ASN A 120 1.12 -4.89 11.51
CA ASN A 120 2.28 -5.68 11.10
C ASN A 120 3.03 -6.19 12.33
N ARG A 121 3.26 -7.49 12.39
CA ARG A 121 4.25 -8.06 13.30
C ARG A 121 5.62 -7.69 12.75
N THR A 122 6.38 -6.95 13.54
CA THR A 122 7.74 -6.54 13.18
C THR A 122 8.63 -7.75 12.88
N GLY A 123 9.39 -7.67 11.79
CA GLY A 123 10.26 -8.75 11.32
C GLY A 123 9.55 -9.77 10.40
N ASP A 124 8.24 -9.67 10.24
CA ASP A 124 7.47 -10.49 9.31
C ASP A 124 7.20 -9.73 7.99
N THR A 125 6.88 -10.46 6.94
CA THR A 125 6.36 -9.86 5.70
C THR A 125 5.06 -9.11 6.04
N PRO A 126 4.89 -7.86 5.57
CA PRO A 126 3.66 -7.11 5.79
C PRO A 126 2.42 -7.85 5.32
N HIS A 127 1.26 -7.49 5.88
CA HIS A 127 -0.02 -7.98 5.39
C HIS A 127 -0.16 -7.71 3.88
N PHE A 128 -0.84 -8.59 3.15
CA PHE A 128 -0.93 -8.49 1.70
C PHE A 128 -1.48 -7.14 1.21
N SER A 129 -2.42 -6.52 1.93
CA SER A 129 -2.91 -5.17 1.61
C SER A 129 -1.83 -4.10 1.72
N THR A 130 -0.93 -4.23 2.70
CA THR A 130 0.23 -3.34 2.83
C THR A 130 1.23 -3.57 1.70
N VAL A 131 1.45 -4.82 1.29
CA VAL A 131 2.31 -5.12 0.11
C VAL A 131 1.77 -4.44 -1.15
N ILE A 132 0.44 -4.48 -1.36
CA ILE A 132 -0.22 -3.75 -2.47
C ILE A 132 0.04 -2.25 -2.34
N LEU A 133 -0.17 -1.67 -1.16
CA LEU A 133 0.08 -0.24 -0.94
C LEU A 133 1.55 0.14 -1.24
N LEU A 134 2.51 -0.66 -0.78
CA LEU A 134 3.93 -0.42 -1.03
C LEU A 134 4.27 -0.53 -2.52
N HIS A 135 3.67 -1.47 -3.23
CA HIS A 135 3.82 -1.64 -4.68
C HIS A 135 3.31 -0.39 -5.44
N GLU A 136 2.10 0.03 -5.15
CA GLU A 136 1.48 1.19 -5.81
C GLU A 136 2.20 2.50 -5.43
N TYR A 137 2.63 2.61 -4.17
CA TYR A 137 3.42 3.76 -3.76
C TYR A 137 4.80 3.79 -4.45
N ALA A 138 5.40 2.64 -4.72
CA ALA A 138 6.62 2.57 -5.52
C ALA A 138 6.41 3.11 -6.94
N HIS A 139 5.29 2.78 -7.60
CA HIS A 139 4.93 3.40 -8.87
C HIS A 139 4.77 4.92 -8.74
N HIS A 140 4.04 5.39 -7.73
CA HIS A 140 3.87 6.82 -7.45
C HIS A 140 5.22 7.55 -7.32
N PHE A 141 6.13 7.01 -6.50
CA PHE A 141 7.46 7.56 -6.29
C PHE A 141 8.30 7.54 -7.57
N LEU A 142 8.36 6.41 -8.27
CA LEU A 142 9.19 6.25 -9.46
C LEU A 142 8.70 7.10 -10.64
N ILE A 143 7.38 7.23 -10.82
CA ILE A 143 6.78 8.07 -11.86
C ILE A 143 7.02 9.55 -11.57
N SER A 144 6.81 9.98 -10.31
CA SER A 144 7.02 11.39 -9.93
C SER A 144 8.47 11.84 -10.07
N THR A 145 9.42 10.92 -10.03
CA THR A 145 10.87 11.17 -10.12
C THR A 145 11.44 10.94 -11.52
N SER A 146 10.63 10.52 -12.49
CA SER A 146 11.10 10.21 -13.85
C SER A 146 10.44 11.11 -14.89
N ARG A 147 11.24 11.60 -15.84
CA ARG A 147 10.74 12.35 -17.02
C ARG A 147 10.27 11.44 -18.15
N PHE A 148 10.59 10.16 -18.08
CA PHE A 148 10.30 9.18 -19.13
C PHE A 148 9.55 8.00 -18.53
N ALA A 149 8.60 7.48 -19.29
CA ALA A 149 7.90 6.26 -18.90
C ALA A 149 8.88 5.06 -18.93
N MET A 150 8.94 4.32 -17.86
CA MET A 150 9.71 3.07 -17.81
C MET A 150 9.03 1.98 -18.64
N PRO A 151 9.79 1.08 -19.30
CA PRO A 151 9.22 -0.14 -19.84
C PRO A 151 8.41 -0.89 -18.80
N ARG A 152 7.30 -1.49 -19.20
CA ARG A 152 6.35 -2.12 -18.27
C ARG A 152 7.04 -3.10 -17.30
N TRP A 153 7.84 -4.04 -17.83
CA TRP A 153 8.55 -5.01 -16.98
C TRP A 153 9.44 -4.33 -15.92
N MET A 154 10.10 -3.24 -16.30
CA MET A 154 11.01 -2.52 -15.39
C MET A 154 10.24 -1.75 -14.33
N SER A 155 9.11 -1.15 -14.69
CA SER A 155 8.22 -0.47 -13.75
C SER A 155 7.61 -1.45 -12.74
N GLU A 156 7.05 -2.57 -13.24
CA GLU A 156 6.47 -3.60 -12.38
C GLU A 156 7.54 -4.31 -11.55
N GLY A 157 8.67 -4.65 -12.16
CA GLY A 157 9.79 -5.29 -11.47
C GLY A 157 10.36 -4.42 -10.35
N ALA A 158 10.46 -3.10 -10.57
CA ALA A 158 10.86 -2.14 -9.53
C ALA A 158 9.81 -2.06 -8.42
N ALA A 159 8.52 -1.96 -8.76
CA ALA A 159 7.45 -1.90 -7.78
C ALA A 159 7.42 -3.15 -6.90
N GLU A 160 7.55 -4.34 -7.48
CA GLU A 160 7.66 -5.61 -6.75
C GLU A 160 8.92 -5.70 -5.89
N PHE A 161 10.04 -5.17 -6.38
CA PHE A 161 11.29 -5.09 -5.64
C PHE A 161 11.15 -4.24 -4.38
N PHE A 162 10.57 -3.05 -4.51
CA PHE A 162 10.34 -2.16 -3.39
C PHE A 162 9.25 -2.67 -2.45
N ALA A 163 8.17 -3.28 -2.96
CA ALA A 163 7.13 -3.89 -2.14
C ALA A 163 7.62 -5.09 -1.32
N SER A 164 8.73 -5.73 -1.74
CA SER A 164 9.37 -6.82 -1.02
C SER A 164 10.21 -6.28 0.16
N THR A 165 9.51 -5.78 1.16
CA THR A 165 10.06 -5.01 2.29
C THR A 165 9.65 -5.66 3.61
N VAL A 166 10.53 -5.54 4.62
CA VAL A 166 10.27 -5.89 6.02
C VAL A 166 10.66 -4.71 6.90
N PHE A 167 9.74 -4.34 7.79
CA PHE A 167 9.96 -3.32 8.81
C PHE A 167 10.46 -3.98 10.09
N GLU A 168 11.66 -3.64 10.52
CA GLU A 168 12.31 -4.26 11.66
C GLU A 168 11.94 -3.57 12.98
N ARG A 169 12.16 -4.27 14.12
CA ARG A 169 11.82 -3.74 15.45
C ARG A 169 12.66 -2.55 15.88
N ASP A 170 13.89 -2.50 15.39
CA ASP A 170 14.85 -1.42 15.69
C ASP A 170 14.63 -0.17 14.81
N GLY A 171 13.58 -0.17 13.98
CA GLY A 171 13.28 0.90 13.03
C GLY A 171 14.10 0.84 11.73
N SER A 172 14.99 -0.15 11.58
CA SER A 172 15.63 -0.41 10.29
C SER A 172 14.62 -0.99 9.30
N ILE A 173 14.94 -0.89 8.02
CA ILE A 173 14.14 -1.46 6.93
C ILE A 173 15.00 -2.41 6.10
N SER A 174 14.43 -3.57 5.78
CA SER A 174 14.99 -4.50 4.80
C SER A 174 14.17 -4.44 3.53
N ILE A 175 14.78 -4.05 2.40
CA ILE A 175 14.10 -3.79 1.13
C ILE A 175 14.76 -4.53 -0.04
N GLY A 176 14.00 -4.85 -1.07
CA GLY A 176 14.47 -5.66 -2.18
C GLY A 176 14.71 -7.11 -1.77
N LEU A 177 13.89 -7.62 -0.85
CA LEU A 177 13.91 -9.02 -0.44
C LEU A 177 13.26 -9.93 -1.49
N PRO A 178 13.36 -11.27 -1.37
CA PRO A 178 12.59 -12.18 -2.22
C PRO A 178 11.09 -11.90 -2.16
N ALA A 179 10.47 -11.71 -3.34
CA ALA A 179 9.03 -11.44 -3.46
C ALA A 179 8.20 -12.71 -3.18
N LYS A 180 8.10 -13.09 -1.91
CA LYS A 180 7.40 -14.31 -1.47
C LYS A 180 5.94 -14.35 -1.91
N HIS A 181 5.29 -13.20 -2.03
CA HIS A 181 3.92 -13.05 -2.53
C HIS A 181 3.79 -13.40 -4.02
N ARG A 182 4.90 -13.41 -4.79
CA ARG A 182 4.98 -13.85 -6.19
C ARG A 182 5.46 -15.31 -6.34
N GLY A 183 5.74 -16.01 -5.25
CA GLY A 183 6.26 -17.37 -5.28
C GLY A 183 5.37 -18.33 -6.07
N ASN A 184 4.05 -18.33 -5.84
CA ASN A 184 3.11 -19.17 -6.58
C ASN A 184 3.11 -18.84 -8.09
N GLU A 185 3.23 -17.57 -8.44
CA GLU A 185 3.32 -17.10 -9.82
C GLU A 185 4.56 -17.64 -10.51
N LEU A 186 5.73 -17.49 -9.88
CA LEU A 186 7.01 -17.93 -10.42
C LEU A 186 7.13 -19.44 -10.64
N TYR A 187 6.44 -20.26 -9.83
CA TYR A 187 6.56 -21.73 -9.89
C TYR A 187 5.40 -22.43 -10.60
N PHE A 188 4.22 -21.81 -10.70
CA PHE A 188 2.99 -22.51 -11.12
C PHE A 188 2.20 -21.79 -12.20
N ALA A 189 2.47 -20.49 -12.47
CA ALA A 189 1.80 -19.76 -13.54
C ALA A 189 2.41 -20.08 -14.91
N ASN A 190 1.76 -19.64 -15.98
CA ASN A 190 2.31 -19.74 -17.33
C ASN A 190 3.64 -18.94 -17.38
N PRO A 191 4.74 -19.54 -17.88
CA PRO A 191 6.02 -18.85 -17.94
C PRO A 191 5.96 -17.65 -18.89
N VAL A 192 6.75 -16.63 -18.58
CA VAL A 192 7.01 -15.46 -19.42
C VAL A 192 8.51 -15.36 -19.61
N ALA A 193 8.96 -15.42 -20.87
CA ALA A 193 10.38 -15.38 -21.21
C ALA A 193 10.95 -13.96 -21.10
N VAL A 194 12.27 -13.84 -20.94
CA VAL A 194 12.96 -12.53 -20.92
C VAL A 194 12.62 -11.72 -22.17
N ARG A 195 12.61 -12.34 -23.34
CA ARG A 195 12.27 -11.67 -24.61
C ARG A 195 10.86 -11.07 -24.57
N GLU A 196 9.91 -11.76 -24.00
CA GLU A 196 8.53 -11.27 -23.83
C GLU A 196 8.43 -10.12 -22.82
N LEU A 197 9.27 -10.10 -21.78
CA LEU A 197 9.35 -8.95 -20.87
C LEU A 197 9.85 -7.68 -21.60
N LEU A 198 10.81 -7.85 -22.52
CA LEU A 198 11.45 -6.74 -23.23
C LEU A 198 10.65 -6.26 -24.45
N ASP A 199 9.81 -7.12 -25.02
CA ASP A 199 8.98 -6.86 -26.19
C ASP A 199 7.50 -7.00 -25.88
N PRO A 200 6.77 -5.88 -25.64
CA PRO A 200 5.34 -5.91 -25.36
C PRO A 200 4.51 -6.58 -26.48
N ALA A 201 4.95 -6.48 -27.74
CA ALA A 201 4.23 -7.11 -28.86
C ALA A 201 4.36 -8.63 -28.80
N ALA A 202 5.56 -9.16 -28.57
CA ALA A 202 5.80 -10.58 -28.36
C ALA A 202 5.04 -11.11 -27.13
N TYR A 203 4.98 -10.33 -26.04
CA TYR A 203 4.18 -10.72 -24.88
C TYR A 203 2.69 -10.84 -25.19
N GLU A 204 2.08 -9.87 -25.89
CA GLU A 204 0.65 -9.91 -26.24
C GLU A 204 0.34 -11.02 -27.24
N GLU A 205 1.24 -11.30 -28.20
CA GLU A 205 1.08 -12.39 -29.17
C GLU A 205 1.12 -13.76 -28.48
N ASN A 206 2.06 -13.94 -27.53
CA ASN A 206 2.27 -15.20 -26.84
C ASN A 206 1.42 -15.34 -25.56
N ARG A 207 0.76 -14.28 -25.15
CA ARG A 207 -0.04 -14.24 -23.93
C ARG A 207 -1.10 -15.34 -23.95
N ARG A 208 -0.90 -16.35 -23.11
CA ARG A 208 -1.85 -17.42 -22.92
C ARG A 208 -3.02 -16.92 -22.06
N ARG A 209 -4.22 -17.42 -22.35
CA ARG A 209 -5.36 -17.15 -21.49
C ARG A 209 -5.08 -17.75 -20.10
N GLY A 210 -5.19 -16.93 -19.06
CA GLY A 210 -5.03 -17.34 -17.67
C GLY A 210 -3.93 -16.58 -16.93
N TYR A 211 -3.55 -17.12 -15.80
CA TYR A 211 -2.57 -16.54 -14.90
C TYR A 211 -1.15 -16.81 -15.40
N ASP A 212 -0.37 -15.76 -15.61
CA ASP A 212 1.01 -15.84 -16.07
C ASP A 212 2.01 -15.24 -15.06
N ALA A 213 3.28 -15.45 -15.30
CA ALA A 213 4.37 -15.08 -14.42
C ALA A 213 4.95 -13.68 -14.70
N PHE A 214 4.22 -12.77 -15.33
CA PHE A 214 4.76 -11.48 -15.76
C PHE A 214 5.34 -10.67 -14.61
N TYR A 215 4.61 -10.51 -13.52
CA TYR A 215 5.05 -9.71 -12.36
C TYR A 215 6.21 -10.37 -11.63
N GLY A 216 6.13 -11.67 -11.39
CA GLY A 216 7.20 -12.44 -10.74
C GLY A 216 8.48 -12.46 -11.55
N ARG A 217 8.39 -12.63 -12.88
CA ARG A 217 9.55 -12.60 -13.79
C ARG A 217 10.14 -11.19 -13.91
N SER A 218 9.30 -10.17 -13.94
CA SER A 218 9.74 -8.75 -13.91
C SER A 218 10.52 -8.44 -12.64
N TRP A 219 10.00 -8.87 -11.47
CA TRP A 219 10.74 -8.79 -10.21
C TRP A 219 12.06 -9.53 -10.27
N LEU A 220 12.07 -10.78 -10.75
CA LEU A 220 13.26 -11.62 -10.78
C LEU A 220 14.36 -11.00 -11.65
N LEU A 221 14.02 -10.49 -12.83
CA LEU A 221 14.95 -9.80 -13.72
C LEU A 221 15.49 -8.52 -13.07
N TYR A 222 14.61 -7.68 -12.50
CA TYR A 222 15.01 -6.45 -11.84
C TYR A 222 15.94 -6.72 -10.66
N HIS A 223 15.61 -7.69 -9.83
CA HIS A 223 16.38 -8.10 -8.66
C HIS A 223 17.74 -8.69 -9.08
N TYR A 224 17.76 -9.56 -10.08
CA TYR A 224 18.99 -10.15 -10.61
C TYR A 224 19.94 -9.08 -11.14
N LEU A 225 19.47 -8.16 -11.97
CA LEU A 225 20.26 -7.07 -12.52
C LEU A 225 20.75 -6.08 -11.45
N THR A 226 20.03 -5.97 -10.33
CA THR A 226 20.41 -5.12 -9.20
C THR A 226 21.57 -5.73 -8.40
N PHE A 227 21.54 -7.04 -8.14
CA PHE A 227 22.49 -7.66 -7.21
C PHE A 227 23.58 -8.51 -7.86
N SER A 228 23.42 -8.90 -9.12
CA SER A 228 24.41 -9.73 -9.82
C SER A 228 25.67 -8.93 -10.14
N GLN A 229 26.82 -9.40 -9.65
CA GLN A 229 28.10 -8.77 -9.97
C GLN A 229 28.48 -8.90 -11.45
N SER A 230 28.14 -10.03 -12.09
CA SER A 230 28.39 -10.25 -13.52
C SER A 230 27.57 -9.34 -14.42
N ARG A 231 26.48 -8.77 -13.91
CA ARG A 231 25.53 -7.91 -14.61
C ARG A 231 25.52 -6.46 -14.10
N GLN A 232 26.53 -6.10 -13.28
CA GLN A 232 26.60 -4.80 -12.62
C GLN A 232 26.45 -3.63 -13.59
N GLY A 233 25.56 -2.68 -13.27
CA GLY A 233 25.27 -1.48 -14.06
C GLY A 233 24.43 -1.72 -15.32
N GLN A 234 24.09 -2.98 -15.66
CA GLN A 234 23.28 -3.24 -16.85
C GLN A 234 21.87 -2.67 -16.75
N LEU A 235 21.23 -2.72 -15.58
CA LEU A 235 19.91 -2.13 -15.37
C LEU A 235 19.90 -0.63 -15.70
N LEU A 236 20.92 0.12 -15.25
CA LEU A 236 21.04 1.54 -15.55
C LEU A 236 21.32 1.78 -17.04
N ARG A 237 22.24 1.02 -17.67
CA ARG A 237 22.53 1.16 -19.10
C ARG A 237 21.33 0.84 -19.97
N TYR A 238 20.56 -0.19 -19.62
CA TYR A 238 19.31 -0.53 -20.29
C TYR A 238 18.32 0.65 -20.24
N TRP A 239 18.12 1.23 -19.05
CA TRP A 239 17.27 2.40 -18.90
C TRP A 239 17.75 3.59 -19.72
N GLN A 240 19.05 3.85 -19.74
CA GLN A 240 19.64 4.92 -20.57
C GLN A 240 19.42 4.68 -22.08
N ALA A 241 19.56 3.44 -22.56
CA ALA A 241 19.31 3.10 -23.95
C ALA A 241 17.83 3.34 -24.36
N VAL A 242 16.89 2.99 -23.48
CA VAL A 242 15.45 3.27 -23.68
C VAL A 242 15.18 4.79 -23.71
N GLN A 243 15.80 5.56 -22.79
CA GLN A 243 15.67 7.03 -22.78
C GLN A 243 16.23 7.68 -24.03
N GLN A 244 17.18 7.04 -24.71
CA GLN A 244 17.75 7.48 -26.00
C GLN A 244 16.88 7.09 -27.20
N GLY A 245 15.71 6.46 -26.97
CA GLY A 245 14.72 6.14 -27.98
C GLY A 245 14.76 4.73 -28.52
N LYS A 246 15.60 3.83 -27.98
CA LYS A 246 15.56 2.41 -28.35
C LYS A 246 14.30 1.76 -27.78
N ASN A 247 13.72 0.84 -28.54
CA ASN A 247 12.68 -0.01 -27.97
C ASN A 247 13.26 -0.99 -26.93
N GLY A 248 12.40 -1.62 -26.14
CA GLY A 248 12.85 -2.46 -25.02
C GLY A 248 13.69 -3.65 -25.43
N LEU A 249 13.35 -4.30 -26.57
CA LEU A 249 14.09 -5.44 -27.09
C LEU A 249 15.48 -5.03 -27.59
N GLU A 250 15.57 -3.99 -28.43
CA GLU A 250 16.84 -3.47 -28.94
C GLU A 250 17.78 -3.05 -27.80
N ALA A 251 17.26 -2.34 -26.81
CA ALA A 251 18.03 -1.96 -25.63
C ALA A 251 18.52 -3.19 -24.83
N GLY A 252 17.66 -4.22 -24.74
CA GLY A 252 17.99 -5.48 -24.07
C GLY A 252 19.08 -6.26 -24.78
N GLU A 253 18.98 -6.45 -26.09
CA GLU A 253 20.00 -7.16 -26.89
C GLU A 253 21.36 -6.43 -26.86
N GLU A 254 21.34 -5.10 -26.91
CA GLU A 254 22.60 -4.31 -26.81
C GLU A 254 23.26 -4.41 -25.44
N VAL A 255 22.47 -4.33 -24.36
CA VAL A 255 23.01 -4.19 -23.00
C VAL A 255 23.20 -5.52 -22.30
N PHE A 256 22.27 -6.45 -22.49
CA PHE A 256 22.31 -7.76 -21.84
C PHE A 256 23.02 -8.81 -22.71
N GLY A 257 23.11 -8.57 -24.04
CA GLY A 257 23.68 -9.49 -24.99
C GLY A 257 22.72 -10.65 -25.31
N ASP A 258 23.23 -11.85 -25.24
CA ASP A 258 22.47 -13.08 -25.49
C ASP A 258 21.32 -13.24 -24.46
N LEU A 259 20.08 -13.09 -24.93
CA LEU A 259 18.88 -13.17 -24.09
C LEU A 259 18.54 -14.60 -23.66
N ASP A 260 18.89 -15.61 -24.47
CA ASP A 260 18.69 -17.02 -24.12
C ASP A 260 19.63 -17.41 -22.97
N ARG A 261 20.85 -16.89 -22.99
CA ARG A 261 21.78 -17.01 -21.86
C ARG A 261 21.25 -16.32 -20.61
N LEU A 262 20.68 -15.10 -20.74
CA LEU A 262 20.08 -14.38 -19.63
C LEU A 262 18.90 -15.16 -19.03
N GLU A 263 18.08 -15.81 -19.86
CA GLU A 263 16.99 -16.69 -19.40
C GLU A 263 17.52 -17.81 -18.50
N ILE A 264 18.56 -18.53 -18.93
CA ILE A 264 19.19 -19.61 -18.15
C ILE A 264 19.78 -19.07 -16.83
N GLU A 265 20.40 -17.90 -16.87
CA GLU A 265 20.94 -17.23 -15.66
C GLU A 265 19.82 -16.90 -14.66
N LEU A 266 18.67 -16.40 -15.13
CA LEU A 266 17.51 -16.10 -14.29
C LEU A 266 16.90 -17.35 -13.66
N ASP A 267 16.76 -18.43 -14.43
CA ASP A 267 16.23 -19.69 -13.91
C ASP A 267 17.17 -20.30 -12.86
N THR A 268 18.48 -20.18 -13.08
CA THR A 268 19.50 -20.57 -12.08
C THR A 268 19.40 -19.69 -10.83
N TYR A 269 19.20 -18.38 -11.01
CA TYR A 269 19.08 -17.43 -9.92
C TYR A 269 17.81 -17.68 -9.08
N LEU A 270 16.69 -18.01 -9.71
CA LEU A 270 15.46 -18.37 -9.02
C LEU A 270 15.63 -19.56 -8.06
N GLN A 271 16.54 -20.51 -8.40
CA GLN A 271 16.85 -21.67 -7.57
C GLN A 271 17.84 -21.35 -6.43
N SER A 272 18.32 -20.13 -6.34
CA SER A 272 19.31 -19.73 -5.32
C SER A 272 18.71 -19.84 -3.92
N ARG A 273 19.44 -20.49 -3.01
CA ARG A 273 19.02 -20.63 -1.61
C ARG A 273 19.05 -19.30 -0.83
N ARG A 274 19.83 -18.33 -1.31
CA ARG A 274 19.99 -17.00 -0.70
C ARG A 274 19.96 -15.95 -1.78
N MET A 275 19.09 -14.99 -1.61
CA MET A 275 19.03 -13.78 -2.42
C MET A 275 19.38 -12.59 -1.53
N SER A 276 20.01 -11.59 -2.12
CA SER A 276 20.42 -10.36 -1.44
C SER A 276 19.22 -9.44 -1.19
N GLY A 277 19.42 -8.44 -0.35
CA GLY A 277 18.53 -7.32 -0.10
C GLY A 277 19.32 -6.20 0.54
N TYR A 278 18.78 -4.99 0.55
CA TYR A 278 19.36 -3.87 1.29
C TYR A 278 18.78 -3.84 2.69
N ARG A 279 19.63 -3.68 3.70
CA ARG A 279 19.22 -3.33 5.04
C ARG A 279 19.72 -1.93 5.36
N ILE A 280 18.81 -1.03 5.66
CA ILE A 280 19.10 0.36 5.97
C ILE A 280 18.78 0.59 7.44
N ALA A 281 19.78 1.04 8.19
CA ALA A 281 19.65 1.26 9.63
C ALA A 281 18.75 2.48 9.91
N ALA A 282 18.06 2.47 11.06
CA ALA A 282 17.08 3.48 11.41
C ALA A 282 17.65 4.90 11.43
N GLU A 283 18.91 5.05 11.85
CA GLU A 283 19.61 6.34 11.88
C GLU A 283 19.84 6.97 10.50
N ASN A 284 19.76 6.17 9.43
CA ASN A 284 19.89 6.62 8.05
C ASN A 284 18.53 6.86 7.37
N LEU A 285 17.43 6.67 8.08
CA LEU A 285 16.05 6.79 7.59
C LEU A 285 15.38 8.01 8.25
N PRO A 286 15.66 9.23 7.78
CA PRO A 286 14.99 10.40 8.34
C PRO A 286 13.49 10.29 8.08
N ILE A 287 12.71 10.57 9.12
CA ILE A 287 11.26 10.73 9.05
C ILE A 287 10.90 12.06 9.70
N GLY A 288 9.88 12.72 9.16
CA GLY A 288 9.33 13.93 9.73
C GLY A 288 8.52 13.67 11.01
N THR A 289 7.83 14.68 11.49
CA THR A 289 6.90 14.56 12.60
C THR A 289 5.66 13.79 12.18
N ILE A 290 5.21 12.86 13.03
CA ILE A 290 3.92 12.19 12.88
C ILE A 290 2.96 12.85 13.87
N GLU A 291 1.99 13.59 13.32
CA GLU A 291 0.91 14.19 14.11
C GLU A 291 -0.26 13.22 14.16
N LEU A 292 -0.79 12.97 15.35
CA LEU A 292 -1.96 12.12 15.58
C LEU A 292 -3.08 12.95 16.19
N GLU A 293 -4.23 12.86 15.58
CA GLU A 293 -5.47 13.49 16.04
C GLU A 293 -6.54 12.41 16.21
N ARG A 294 -7.22 12.40 17.33
CA ARG A 294 -8.42 11.60 17.51
C ARG A 294 -9.57 12.34 16.87
N LEU A 295 -10.26 11.69 15.95
CA LEU A 295 -11.41 12.27 15.27
C LEU A 295 -12.60 12.47 16.25
N SER A 296 -13.42 13.46 15.98
CA SER A 296 -14.68 13.67 16.66
C SER A 296 -15.61 12.47 16.44
N ARG A 297 -16.69 12.39 17.21
CA ARG A 297 -17.71 11.37 17.02
C ARG A 297 -18.42 11.54 15.65
N GLY A 298 -18.68 12.78 15.24
CA GLY A 298 -19.30 13.08 13.96
C GLY A 298 -18.41 12.65 12.78
N GLU A 299 -17.12 12.99 12.84
CA GLU A 299 -16.15 12.56 11.81
C GLU A 299 -16.01 11.03 11.72
N ALA A 300 -16.05 10.32 12.85
CA ALA A 300 -16.03 8.88 12.88
C ALA A 300 -17.27 8.27 12.22
N GLU A 301 -18.45 8.85 12.46
CA GLU A 301 -19.72 8.39 11.92
C GLU A 301 -19.83 8.63 10.41
N ILE A 302 -19.39 9.78 9.92
CA ILE A 302 -19.43 10.12 8.49
C ILE A 302 -18.28 9.48 7.68
N MET A 303 -17.37 8.75 8.31
CA MET A 303 -16.17 8.25 7.65
C MET A 303 -16.49 7.31 6.47
N THR A 304 -17.53 6.50 6.54
CA THR A 304 -17.95 5.63 5.43
C THR A 304 -18.39 6.45 4.22
N VAL A 305 -19.18 7.49 4.44
CA VAL A 305 -19.59 8.45 3.38
C VAL A 305 -18.33 9.04 2.73
N ARG A 306 -17.41 9.54 3.53
CA ARG A 306 -16.15 10.13 3.06
C ARG A 306 -15.31 9.14 2.24
N MET A 307 -15.16 7.89 2.71
CA MET A 307 -14.44 6.86 1.99
C MET A 307 -15.06 6.55 0.63
N VAL A 308 -16.39 6.42 0.57
CA VAL A 308 -17.13 6.09 -0.66
C VAL A 308 -17.07 7.25 -1.65
N SER A 309 -17.33 8.49 -1.22
CA SER A 309 -17.19 9.70 -2.04
C SER A 309 -15.76 9.82 -2.59
N GLN A 310 -14.76 9.73 -1.74
CA GLN A 310 -13.35 9.84 -2.15
C GLN A 310 -12.83 8.68 -2.99
N ARG A 311 -13.48 7.52 -2.99
CA ARG A 311 -13.23 6.46 -3.97
C ARG A 311 -13.62 6.91 -5.39
N GLY A 312 -14.62 7.72 -5.49
CA GLY A 312 -15.36 8.08 -6.69
C GLY A 312 -16.65 7.28 -6.82
N VAL A 313 -17.71 7.97 -7.14
CA VAL A 313 -19.08 7.45 -7.23
C VAL A 313 -19.69 7.77 -8.58
N ASP A 314 -20.63 6.96 -9.04
CA ASP A 314 -21.54 7.33 -10.10
C ASP A 314 -22.71 8.18 -9.53
N ARG A 315 -23.52 8.72 -10.41
CA ARG A 315 -24.62 9.62 -10.01
C ARG A 315 -25.66 8.94 -9.12
N GLU A 316 -25.96 7.67 -9.33
CA GLU A 316 -26.95 6.94 -8.54
C GLU A 316 -26.46 6.76 -7.10
N THR A 317 -25.25 6.26 -6.94
CA THR A 317 -24.58 6.13 -5.64
C THR A 317 -24.39 7.48 -4.95
N ALA A 318 -24.05 8.55 -5.71
CA ALA A 318 -23.88 9.88 -5.14
C ALA A 318 -25.18 10.43 -4.52
N LEU A 319 -26.32 10.22 -5.19
CA LEU A 319 -27.63 10.65 -4.67
C LEU A 319 -28.03 9.91 -3.38
N GLU A 320 -27.70 8.63 -3.25
CA GLU A 320 -27.93 7.89 -1.99
C GLU A 320 -26.99 8.37 -0.89
N LEU A 321 -25.71 8.57 -1.23
CA LEU A 321 -24.68 8.95 -0.30
C LEU A 321 -24.89 10.34 0.30
N VAL A 322 -25.41 11.31 -0.49
CA VAL A 322 -25.69 12.67 -0.01
C VAL A 322 -26.82 12.70 1.01
N GLU A 323 -27.83 11.83 0.87
CA GLU A 323 -28.91 11.77 1.88
C GLU A 323 -28.37 11.25 3.22
N GLU A 324 -27.51 10.19 3.21
CA GLU A 324 -26.85 9.71 4.41
C GLU A 324 -25.95 10.79 5.04
N ALA A 325 -25.20 11.53 4.20
CA ALA A 325 -24.36 12.63 4.66
C ALA A 325 -25.16 13.74 5.34
N ARG A 326 -26.35 14.09 4.78
CA ARG A 326 -27.25 15.09 5.34
C ARG A 326 -27.83 14.67 6.69
N GLU A 327 -28.20 13.40 6.84
CA GLU A 327 -28.71 12.84 8.09
C GLU A 327 -27.65 12.96 9.19
N ILE A 328 -26.44 12.54 8.93
CA ILE A 328 -25.31 12.64 9.88
C ILE A 328 -25.00 14.12 10.19
N ALA A 329 -24.94 14.98 9.18
CA ALA A 329 -24.65 16.40 9.39
C ALA A 329 -25.74 17.13 10.23
N ALA A 330 -26.97 16.68 10.17
CA ALA A 330 -28.05 17.23 11.02
C ALA A 330 -27.81 16.89 12.51
N GLU A 331 -27.14 15.79 12.84
CA GLU A 331 -26.76 15.43 14.22
C GLU A 331 -25.53 16.18 14.69
N TYR A 332 -24.63 16.58 13.77
CA TYR A 332 -23.35 17.24 14.07
C TYR A 332 -23.17 18.56 13.30
N PRO A 333 -24.08 19.55 13.47
CA PRO A 333 -24.13 20.74 12.62
C PRO A 333 -22.94 21.69 12.74
N ASP A 334 -22.17 21.59 13.82
CA ASP A 334 -21.00 22.44 14.10
C ASP A 334 -19.66 21.70 13.88
N ASP A 335 -19.69 20.44 13.41
CA ASP A 335 -18.49 19.65 13.20
C ASP A 335 -17.90 19.93 11.82
N ALA A 336 -16.74 20.57 11.78
CA ALA A 336 -16.09 20.98 10.52
C ALA A 336 -15.73 19.80 9.62
N GLY A 337 -15.36 18.64 10.19
CA GLY A 337 -15.02 17.44 9.42
C GLY A 337 -16.26 16.82 8.78
N VAL A 338 -17.38 16.82 9.51
CA VAL A 338 -18.69 16.37 8.98
C VAL A 338 -19.16 17.29 7.87
N LEU A 339 -19.10 18.60 8.08
CA LEU A 339 -19.51 19.57 7.06
C LEU A 339 -18.65 19.50 5.80
N ALA A 340 -17.33 19.22 5.94
CA ALA A 340 -16.46 19.00 4.80
C ALA A 340 -16.85 17.75 4.01
N ALA A 341 -17.14 16.64 4.69
CA ALA A 341 -17.57 15.40 4.02
C ALA A 341 -18.96 15.54 3.36
N LEU A 342 -19.88 16.28 4.01
CA LEU A 342 -21.17 16.63 3.39
C LEU A 342 -20.96 17.44 2.11
N ALA A 343 -20.08 18.45 2.14
CA ALA A 343 -19.80 19.28 0.95
C ALA A 343 -19.20 18.45 -0.20
N GLU A 344 -18.33 17.46 0.10
CA GLU A 344 -17.83 16.50 -0.91
C GLU A 344 -19.00 15.69 -1.50
N ALA A 345 -19.89 15.12 -0.67
CA ALA A 345 -21.04 14.34 -1.13
C ALA A 345 -22.05 15.17 -1.94
N GLU A 346 -22.30 16.42 -1.54
CA GLU A 346 -23.17 17.37 -2.30
C GLU A 346 -22.57 17.72 -3.67
N TYR A 347 -21.24 17.81 -3.76
CA TYR A 347 -20.57 18.06 -5.03
C TYR A 347 -20.65 16.86 -5.98
N ASP A 348 -20.60 15.64 -5.45
CA ASP A 348 -20.70 14.40 -6.23
C ASP A 348 -22.12 14.16 -6.77
N ALA A 349 -23.17 14.60 -6.06
CA ALA A 349 -24.59 14.43 -6.39
C ALA A 349 -25.10 15.47 -7.41
#